data_37c819da5a4c795e56cb1c27e324386c
#
_entry.id   37c819da5a4c795e56cb1c27e324386c
#
_cell.length_a   1.000
_cell.length_b   1.000
_cell.length_c   1.000
_cell.angle_alpha   90.00
_cell.angle_beta   90.00
_cell.angle_gamma   90.00
#
_symmetry.space_group_name_H-M   'P 1'
#
loop_
_entity.id
_entity.type
_entity.pdbx_description
1 polymer ?
#
loop_
_entity_poly.entity_id
_entity_poly.type
_entity_poly.pdbx_seq_one_letter_code
_entity_poly.pdbx_strand_id
1 'polypeptide(L)'
;MVGDRATGKAGWLPPKNRLEERTTHLASETRPLAEDEIPSSVSIDALSQDGYDDVDSRDVFDKARAFTLARQARAFGLYPFYKPLDSNEGTEVVIDGKRALMLGSNNYLGLTRHPRVIAAARDAVERYGTSLTGSRLLNGSTLLHERLEELIASFLGREDCLTFTTGYQANLGAISALVNRRAAVVIDKGDHASIYDGCSLSDGEAFRFRHNDIEHLDQILGRVTTERAALVVVDGVYSMGGDIAPLPEITAACGRHGARIMVDDAHAIGVIGEGGRGTASHFGLDAQVDLIVGTFSKSLASIGGFVAGQADVIDWIRHFARPGLFSASMAPSSVVAATTALEVLIDEPELVERLHQNGRLLRDGLAEAGFDIGESQTPVVPIVIGDERKMVGFWKELLAEGVYANAVIFPAVPRGAGILRTSAMATHTPEQLKWAVALMGELGRRYGVIA
;
A
#
# COMPACT_ATOMS: atom_id res chain seq x y z
N MET A 1 30.17 55.11 -14.59
CA MET A 1 31.06 53.91 -14.39
C MET A 1 30.46 53.13 -13.27
N VAL A 2 29.67 52.11 -13.61
CA VAL A 2 29.01 51.18 -12.67
C VAL A 2 29.71 49.85 -12.87
N GLY A 3 30.35 49.39 -11.80
CA GLY A 3 31.12 48.13 -11.81
C GLY A 3 30.22 46.92 -11.71
N ASP A 4 30.46 46.02 -12.63
CA ASP A 4 29.85 44.70 -12.74
C ASP A 4 30.32 43.81 -11.57
N ARG A 5 29.42 43.34 -10.73
CA ARG A 5 29.72 42.31 -9.74
C ARG A 5 29.07 40.99 -10.23
N ALA A 6 29.92 40.15 -10.80
CA ALA A 6 29.61 38.78 -11.11
C ALA A 6 29.25 38.01 -9.83
N THR A 7 28.00 37.58 -9.72
CA THR A 7 27.52 36.65 -8.69
C THR A 7 27.88 35.23 -9.10
N GLY A 8 28.97 34.72 -8.53
CA GLY A 8 29.34 33.30 -8.64
C GLY A 8 28.29 32.41 -8.01
N LYS A 9 27.63 31.61 -8.82
CA LYS A 9 26.79 30.47 -8.34
C LYS A 9 27.72 29.43 -7.72
N ALA A 10 27.81 29.40 -6.39
CA ALA A 10 28.34 28.25 -5.68
C ALA A 10 27.32 27.13 -5.78
N GLY A 11 27.54 26.20 -6.70
CA GLY A 11 26.79 24.95 -6.80
C GLY A 11 27.06 24.10 -5.56
N TRP A 12 26.02 23.77 -4.82
CA TRP A 12 26.10 22.76 -3.78
C TRP A 12 26.37 21.41 -4.44
N LEU A 13 27.56 20.85 -4.23
CA LEU A 13 27.92 19.48 -4.60
C LEU A 13 27.85 18.64 -3.32
N PRO A 14 27.17 17.48 -3.32
CA PRO A 14 27.24 16.57 -2.19
C PRO A 14 28.68 16.09 -1.98
N PRO A 15 29.12 15.85 -0.74
CA PRO A 15 30.50 15.41 -0.46
C PRO A 15 30.76 14.06 -1.13
N LYS A 16 31.67 14.04 -2.10
CA LYS A 16 32.04 12.86 -2.91
C LYS A 16 32.58 11.68 -2.09
N ASN A 17 33.05 11.92 -0.88
CA ASN A 17 33.80 10.92 -0.10
C ASN A 17 32.93 9.93 0.69
N ARG A 18 31.61 10.10 0.80
CA ARG A 18 30.75 9.12 1.49
C ARG A 18 30.19 8.02 0.60
N LEU A 19 30.16 8.22 -0.70
CA LEU A 19 29.73 7.19 -1.66
C LEU A 19 30.87 6.25 -2.03
N GLU A 20 32.12 6.75 -2.17
CA GLU A 20 33.28 5.92 -2.48
C GLU A 20 33.71 5.03 -1.30
N GLU A 21 33.59 5.50 -0.04
CA GLU A 21 33.89 4.67 1.13
C GLU A 21 32.85 3.56 1.37
N ARG A 22 31.61 3.74 0.94
CA ARG A 22 30.58 2.66 0.99
C ARG A 22 30.76 1.61 -0.09
N THR A 23 31.27 1.98 -1.27
CA THR A 23 31.50 1.05 -2.39
C THR A 23 32.74 0.20 -2.20
N THR A 24 33.77 0.68 -1.52
CA THR A 24 35.01 -0.09 -1.29
C THR A 24 34.91 -1.12 -0.16
N HIS A 25 33.93 -1.00 0.76
CA HIS A 25 33.70 -2.00 1.81
C HIS A 25 32.67 -3.09 1.46
N LEU A 26 31.97 -2.98 0.33
CA LEU A 26 30.95 -3.95 -0.13
C LEU A 26 31.37 -4.78 -1.34
N ALA A 27 32.55 -4.52 -1.90
CA ALA A 27 33.09 -5.29 -3.03
C ALA A 27 34.00 -6.44 -2.59
N SER A 28 33.67 -7.15 -1.50
CA SER A 28 34.23 -8.47 -1.24
C SER A 28 33.23 -9.53 -1.71
N GLU A 29 33.59 -10.24 -2.73
CA GLU A 29 33.04 -11.47 -3.30
C GLU A 29 31.90 -12.09 -2.50
N THR A 30 30.62 -11.73 -2.79
CA THR A 30 29.47 -12.43 -2.26
C THR A 30 29.21 -13.67 -3.10
N ARG A 31 29.88 -14.75 -2.74
CA ARG A 31 29.41 -16.09 -3.06
C ARG A 31 28.00 -16.26 -2.48
N PRO A 32 27.03 -16.86 -3.18
CA PRO A 32 25.74 -17.21 -2.59
C PRO A 32 25.98 -18.00 -1.28
N LEU A 33 25.39 -17.51 -0.17
CA LEU A 33 25.46 -18.27 1.09
C LEU A 33 24.65 -19.55 0.90
N ALA A 34 25.26 -20.71 1.13
CA ALA A 34 24.54 -21.94 1.25
C ALA A 34 23.60 -21.91 2.49
N GLU A 35 22.49 -22.64 2.49
CA GLU A 35 21.50 -22.64 3.60
C GLU A 35 22.15 -22.88 4.97
N ASP A 36 23.22 -23.66 5.03
CA ASP A 36 24.00 -23.97 6.23
C ASP A 36 24.92 -22.83 6.69
N GLU A 37 25.15 -21.80 5.87
CA GLU A 37 25.92 -20.61 6.22
C GLU A 37 25.07 -19.51 6.90
N ILE A 38 23.73 -19.64 6.95
CA ILE A 38 22.86 -18.76 7.72
C ILE A 38 22.85 -19.26 9.17
N PRO A 39 23.41 -18.50 10.14
CA PRO A 39 23.40 -18.95 11.53
C PRO A 39 21.98 -19.27 11.98
N SER A 40 21.78 -20.44 12.60
CA SER A 40 20.50 -20.85 13.17
C SER A 40 19.96 -19.88 14.24
N SER A 41 20.83 -19.00 14.74
CA SER A 41 20.50 -17.93 15.69
C SER A 41 19.85 -16.70 15.05
N VAL A 42 19.87 -16.57 13.72
CA VAL A 42 19.14 -15.49 13.02
C VAL A 42 17.71 -15.96 12.79
N SER A 43 16.90 -15.93 13.83
CA SER A 43 15.44 -16.09 13.70
C SER A 43 14.83 -14.81 13.19
N ILE A 44 14.24 -14.86 11.99
CA ILE A 44 13.50 -13.74 11.39
C ILE A 44 12.16 -13.53 12.13
N ASP A 45 11.74 -14.49 12.93
CA ASP A 45 10.51 -14.47 13.75
C ASP A 45 10.44 -13.32 14.76
N ALA A 46 11.56 -12.69 15.08
CA ALA A 46 11.65 -11.67 16.11
C ALA A 46 11.50 -10.22 15.58
N LEU A 47 11.00 -10.00 14.36
CA LEU A 47 10.68 -8.64 13.89
C LEU A 47 9.35 -8.10 14.45
N SER A 48 8.62 -8.91 15.25
CA SER A 48 7.43 -8.47 15.94
C SER A 48 7.77 -7.81 17.29
N GLN A 49 7.00 -6.79 17.63
CA GLN A 49 7.10 -6.11 18.90
C GLN A 49 6.80 -7.06 20.07
N ASP A 50 5.88 -8.02 19.89
CA ASP A 50 5.44 -8.98 20.92
C ASP A 50 6.59 -9.80 21.53
N GLY A 51 7.66 -10.08 20.77
CA GLY A 51 8.85 -10.78 21.26
C GLY A 51 9.71 -9.95 22.25
N TYR A 52 9.40 -8.67 22.46
CA TYR A 52 10.14 -7.72 23.30
C TYR A 52 9.26 -7.06 24.38
N ASP A 53 7.98 -7.39 24.45
CA ASP A 53 7.06 -6.82 25.46
C ASP A 53 7.35 -7.38 26.86
N ASP A 54 7.94 -8.59 26.96
CA ASP A 54 8.35 -9.24 28.22
C ASP A 54 9.74 -8.81 28.74
N VAL A 55 10.36 -7.78 28.16
CA VAL A 55 11.60 -7.21 28.69
C VAL A 55 11.27 -6.54 30.03
N ASP A 56 11.56 -7.25 31.14
CA ASP A 56 11.34 -6.76 32.49
C ASP A 56 12.35 -5.62 32.80
N SER A 57 11.94 -4.41 32.47
CA SER A 57 12.74 -3.21 32.71
C SER A 57 11.85 -2.00 32.98
N ARG A 58 12.33 -1.10 33.84
CA ARG A 58 11.74 0.21 34.08
C ARG A 58 12.15 1.26 33.04
N ASP A 59 13.11 0.95 32.17
CA ASP A 59 13.52 1.83 31.07
C ASP A 59 12.76 1.45 29.78
N VAL A 60 11.89 2.33 29.32
CA VAL A 60 11.09 2.15 28.08
C VAL A 60 11.94 1.89 26.84
N PHE A 61 13.24 2.22 26.85
CA PHE A 61 14.17 1.99 25.74
C PHE A 61 14.84 0.61 25.75
N ASP A 62 14.74 -0.17 26.81
CA ASP A 62 15.44 -1.44 26.90
C ASP A 62 14.97 -2.46 25.88
N LYS A 63 13.67 -2.51 25.58
CA LYS A 63 13.14 -3.30 24.46
C LYS A 63 13.78 -2.94 23.11
N ALA A 64 14.02 -1.65 22.87
CA ALA A 64 14.69 -1.20 21.64
C ALA A 64 16.18 -1.59 21.62
N ARG A 65 16.86 -1.62 22.77
CA ARG A 65 18.26 -2.09 22.88
C ARG A 65 18.35 -3.59 22.66
N ALA A 66 17.38 -4.35 23.18
CA ALA A 66 17.28 -5.81 22.99
C ALA A 66 17.05 -6.18 21.51
N PHE A 67 16.43 -5.31 20.71
CA PHE A 67 16.18 -5.54 19.29
C PHE A 67 17.47 -5.50 18.46
N THR A 68 18.15 -6.64 18.34
CA THR A 68 19.42 -6.79 17.61
C THR A 68 19.28 -7.41 16.23
N LEU A 69 18.15 -8.08 15.96
CA LEU A 69 17.94 -8.90 14.77
C LEU A 69 18.12 -8.14 13.45
N ALA A 70 17.54 -6.94 13.32
CA ALA A 70 17.70 -6.13 12.11
C ALA A 70 19.17 -5.74 11.85
N ARG A 71 19.97 -5.55 12.91
CA ARG A 71 21.42 -5.29 12.77
C ARG A 71 22.15 -6.53 12.28
N GLN A 72 21.82 -7.69 12.83
CA GLN A 72 22.38 -8.99 12.40
C GLN A 72 22.01 -9.28 10.95
N ALA A 73 20.72 -9.18 10.58
CA ALA A 73 20.27 -9.39 9.21
C ALA A 73 20.98 -8.46 8.20
N ARG A 74 21.22 -7.19 8.57
CA ARG A 74 22.00 -6.26 7.73
C ARG A 74 23.46 -6.70 7.58
N ALA A 75 24.10 -7.17 8.65
CA ALA A 75 25.49 -7.63 8.60
C ALA A 75 25.68 -8.83 7.67
N PHE A 76 24.67 -9.69 7.54
CA PHE A 76 24.68 -10.84 6.62
C PHE A 76 24.09 -10.54 5.24
N GLY A 77 23.65 -9.30 4.96
CA GLY A 77 23.01 -8.94 3.68
C GLY A 77 21.67 -9.61 3.45
N LEU A 78 20.97 -10.00 4.53
CA LEU A 78 19.68 -10.70 4.54
C LEU A 78 18.50 -9.78 4.96
N TYR A 79 18.71 -8.46 4.96
CA TYR A 79 17.71 -7.49 5.35
C TYR A 79 16.98 -6.92 4.12
N PRO A 80 15.74 -7.36 3.84
CA PRO A 80 15.04 -6.99 2.60
C PRO A 80 14.35 -5.62 2.66
N PHE A 81 14.30 -5.00 3.86
CA PHE A 81 13.53 -3.78 4.09
C PHE A 81 14.36 -2.51 3.93
N TYR A 82 13.69 -1.37 3.70
CA TYR A 82 14.30 -0.04 3.57
C TYR A 82 15.42 0.01 2.53
N LYS A 83 15.28 -0.73 1.41
CA LYS A 83 16.21 -0.66 0.30
C LYS A 83 16.06 0.68 -0.42
N PRO A 84 17.10 1.54 -0.43
CA PRO A 84 17.04 2.79 -1.16
C PRO A 84 17.07 2.52 -2.66
N LEU A 85 16.28 3.27 -3.41
CA LEU A 85 16.34 3.31 -4.86
C LEU A 85 17.26 4.47 -5.28
N ASP A 86 18.24 4.19 -6.14
CA ASP A 86 19.09 5.23 -6.74
C ASP A 86 18.30 5.99 -7.81
N SER A 87 17.46 5.30 -8.57
CA SER A 87 16.51 5.89 -9.52
C SER A 87 15.25 5.03 -9.69
N ASN A 88 14.16 5.68 -10.17
CA ASN A 88 12.91 5.02 -10.48
C ASN A 88 12.45 5.47 -11.88
N GLU A 89 12.44 4.54 -12.83
CA GLU A 89 12.02 4.76 -14.22
C GLU A 89 10.65 4.11 -14.54
N GLY A 90 9.88 3.77 -13.51
CA GLY A 90 8.58 3.12 -13.62
C GLY A 90 8.66 1.61 -13.46
N THR A 91 8.78 0.87 -14.55
CA THR A 91 8.91 -0.59 -14.53
C THR A 91 10.33 -1.07 -14.16
N GLU A 92 11.30 -0.20 -14.22
CA GLU A 92 12.67 -0.47 -13.84
C GLU A 92 13.15 0.51 -12.76
N VAL A 93 14.02 0.01 -11.89
CA VAL A 93 14.66 0.79 -10.82
C VAL A 93 16.16 0.51 -10.82
N VAL A 94 16.94 1.42 -10.22
CA VAL A 94 18.34 1.17 -9.92
C VAL A 94 18.49 1.03 -8.40
N ILE A 95 19.13 -0.05 -7.96
CA ILE A 95 19.41 -0.35 -6.55
C ILE A 95 20.86 -0.80 -6.45
N ASP A 96 21.64 -0.14 -5.59
CA ASP A 96 23.07 -0.41 -5.42
C ASP A 96 23.82 -0.39 -6.79
N GLY A 97 23.45 0.57 -7.69
CA GLY A 97 24.01 0.74 -9.02
C GLY A 97 23.56 -0.31 -10.06
N LYS A 98 22.69 -1.27 -9.73
CA LYS A 98 22.21 -2.31 -10.64
C LYS A 98 20.74 -2.06 -11.05
N ARG A 99 20.43 -2.28 -12.33
CA ARG A 99 19.03 -2.25 -12.81
C ARG A 99 18.27 -3.48 -12.34
N ALA A 100 17.02 -3.27 -11.95
CA ALA A 100 16.10 -4.34 -11.59
C ALA A 100 14.71 -4.03 -12.13
N LEU A 101 14.01 -5.06 -12.62
CA LEU A 101 12.59 -5.01 -12.94
C LEU A 101 11.78 -4.89 -11.64
N MET A 102 10.91 -3.90 -11.55
CA MET A 102 10.13 -3.59 -10.36
C MET A 102 8.82 -4.39 -10.34
N LEU A 103 8.79 -5.51 -9.66
CA LEU A 103 7.57 -6.28 -9.37
C LEU A 103 7.03 -6.06 -7.95
N GLY A 104 7.63 -5.16 -7.16
CA GLY A 104 7.23 -4.88 -5.78
C GLY A 104 6.42 -3.58 -5.61
N SER A 105 6.12 -2.85 -6.70
CA SER A 105 5.47 -1.55 -6.62
C SER A 105 3.94 -1.66 -6.65
N ASN A 106 3.26 -0.75 -5.93
CA ASN A 106 1.82 -0.54 -6.03
C ASN A 106 1.43 0.49 -7.13
N ASN A 107 2.35 0.87 -8.00
CA ASN A 107 2.12 1.80 -9.12
C ASN A 107 1.37 1.11 -10.27
N TYR A 108 0.18 0.57 -9.98
CA TYR A 108 -0.56 -0.36 -10.86
C TYR A 108 -0.74 0.16 -12.28
N LEU A 109 -1.09 1.44 -12.44
CA LEU A 109 -1.29 2.06 -13.76
C LEU A 109 -0.01 2.62 -14.38
N GLY A 110 1.11 2.65 -13.63
CA GLY A 110 2.39 3.20 -14.11
C GLY A 110 2.42 4.73 -14.16
N LEU A 111 1.47 5.42 -13.54
CA LEU A 111 1.27 6.87 -13.70
C LEU A 111 2.32 7.73 -12.99
N THR A 112 3.15 7.18 -12.11
CA THR A 112 4.24 7.96 -11.45
C THR A 112 5.24 8.55 -12.45
N ARG A 113 5.31 8.01 -13.67
CA ARG A 113 6.18 8.50 -14.75
C ARG A 113 5.39 9.09 -15.92
N HIS A 114 4.07 9.22 -15.79
CA HIS A 114 3.24 9.77 -16.86
C HIS A 114 3.56 11.26 -17.10
N PRO A 115 3.84 11.69 -18.36
CA PRO A 115 4.28 13.05 -18.67
C PRO A 115 3.29 14.14 -18.18
N ARG A 116 1.98 13.91 -18.34
CA ARG A 116 0.94 14.85 -17.86
C ARG A 116 1.02 15.04 -16.34
N VAL A 117 1.16 13.95 -15.58
CA VAL A 117 1.22 13.98 -14.10
C VAL A 117 2.48 14.72 -13.62
N ILE A 118 3.64 14.42 -14.22
CA ILE A 118 4.91 15.10 -13.88
C ILE A 118 4.84 16.60 -14.19
N ALA A 119 4.33 16.97 -15.38
CA ALA A 119 4.21 18.37 -15.78
C ALA A 119 3.28 19.14 -14.83
N ALA A 120 2.11 18.60 -14.53
CA ALA A 120 1.12 19.22 -13.65
C ALA A 120 1.66 19.39 -12.21
N ALA A 121 2.36 18.38 -11.67
CA ALA A 121 2.97 18.48 -10.35
C ALA A 121 4.07 19.57 -10.29
N ARG A 122 4.90 19.69 -11.33
CA ARG A 122 5.93 20.74 -11.43
C ARG A 122 5.30 22.14 -11.48
N ASP A 123 4.31 22.34 -12.33
CA ASP A 123 3.62 23.61 -12.49
C ASP A 123 2.91 24.02 -11.19
N ALA A 124 2.38 23.05 -10.42
CA ALA A 124 1.79 23.31 -9.12
C ALA A 124 2.84 23.79 -8.10
N VAL A 125 4.05 23.25 -8.11
CA VAL A 125 5.15 23.74 -7.24
C VAL A 125 5.52 25.18 -7.61
N GLU A 126 5.62 25.51 -8.88
CA GLU A 126 5.95 26.86 -9.33
C GLU A 126 4.87 27.89 -8.92
N ARG A 127 3.59 27.51 -8.98
CA ARG A 127 2.47 28.40 -8.71
C ARG A 127 2.10 28.54 -7.23
N TYR A 128 2.15 27.43 -6.47
CA TYR A 128 1.64 27.37 -5.09
C TYR A 128 2.73 27.15 -4.04
N GLY A 129 3.98 26.90 -4.46
CA GLY A 129 5.05 26.54 -3.54
C GLY A 129 5.02 25.06 -3.15
N THR A 130 5.87 24.69 -2.20
CA THR A 130 6.09 23.30 -1.80
C THR A 130 5.12 22.79 -0.74
N SER A 131 4.44 23.68 -0.02
CA SER A 131 3.52 23.34 1.08
C SER A 131 2.62 24.52 1.40
N LEU A 132 1.48 24.23 2.05
CA LEU A 132 0.55 25.26 2.58
C LEU A 132 0.78 25.51 4.08
N THR A 133 1.62 24.69 4.74
CA THR A 133 2.03 24.80 6.15
C THR A 133 0.88 24.90 7.16
N GLY A 134 -0.29 24.34 6.84
CA GLY A 134 -1.46 24.34 7.71
C GLY A 134 -2.44 23.23 7.40
N SER A 135 -3.35 22.96 8.33
CA SER A 135 -4.43 21.98 8.13
C SER A 135 -5.53 22.53 7.22
N ARG A 136 -6.34 21.61 6.66
CA ARG A 136 -7.52 21.95 5.84
C ARG A 136 -8.49 22.86 6.58
N LEU A 137 -8.62 22.69 7.89
CA LEU A 137 -9.51 23.49 8.74
C LEU A 137 -9.12 24.98 8.81
N LEU A 138 -7.82 25.28 8.71
CA LEU A 138 -7.29 26.64 8.88
C LEU A 138 -6.88 27.25 7.52
N ASN A 139 -5.59 27.19 7.21
CA ASN A 139 -5.03 27.84 6.01
C ASN A 139 -4.58 26.87 4.91
N GLY A 140 -4.81 25.58 5.10
CA GLY A 140 -4.36 24.54 4.17
C GLY A 140 -5.39 24.09 3.14
N SER A 141 -6.53 24.79 2.99
CA SER A 141 -7.51 24.53 1.91
C SER A 141 -7.21 25.40 0.69
N THR A 142 -7.34 24.80 -0.50
CA THR A 142 -7.23 25.47 -1.79
C THR A 142 -8.29 24.94 -2.75
N LEU A 143 -8.59 25.68 -3.81
CA LEU A 143 -9.45 25.23 -4.90
C LEU A 143 -8.93 23.91 -5.57
N LEU A 144 -7.65 23.60 -5.43
CA LEU A 144 -7.09 22.33 -5.92
C LEU A 144 -7.66 21.13 -5.17
N HIS A 145 -7.80 21.25 -3.84
CA HIS A 145 -8.40 20.20 -3.01
C HIS A 145 -9.89 20.02 -3.34
N GLU A 146 -10.65 21.11 -3.45
CA GLU A 146 -12.07 21.07 -3.80
C GLU A 146 -12.27 20.39 -5.15
N ARG A 147 -11.49 20.77 -6.17
CA ARG A 147 -11.53 20.12 -7.48
C ARG A 147 -11.23 18.64 -7.42
N LEU A 148 -10.23 18.22 -6.62
CA LEU A 148 -9.89 16.79 -6.47
C LEU A 148 -11.05 16.04 -5.80
N GLU A 149 -11.63 16.62 -4.74
CA GLU A 149 -12.77 16.05 -4.01
C GLU A 149 -14.00 15.92 -4.91
N GLU A 150 -14.35 16.96 -5.69
CA GLU A 150 -15.42 16.93 -6.68
C GLU A 150 -15.19 15.86 -7.77
N LEU A 151 -13.96 15.76 -8.29
CA LEU A 151 -13.61 14.79 -9.32
C LEU A 151 -13.73 13.35 -8.80
N ILE A 152 -13.26 13.08 -7.57
CA ILE A 152 -13.39 11.75 -6.93
C ILE A 152 -14.87 11.41 -6.68
N ALA A 153 -15.63 12.34 -6.12
CA ALA A 153 -17.06 12.15 -5.86
C ALA A 153 -17.80 11.80 -7.16
N SER A 154 -17.55 12.57 -8.22
CA SER A 154 -18.11 12.32 -9.55
C SER A 154 -17.69 10.97 -10.14
N PHE A 155 -16.39 10.62 -10.05
CA PHE A 155 -15.86 9.36 -10.57
C PHE A 155 -16.48 8.13 -9.88
N LEU A 156 -16.70 8.22 -8.56
CA LEU A 156 -17.28 7.15 -7.76
C LEU A 156 -18.82 7.19 -7.69
N GLY A 157 -19.46 8.21 -8.28
CA GLY A 157 -20.92 8.38 -8.20
C GLY A 157 -21.39 8.66 -6.76
N ARG A 158 -20.61 9.45 -5.97
CA ARG A 158 -20.90 9.83 -4.59
C ARG A 158 -21.31 11.30 -4.49
N GLU A 159 -22.00 11.67 -3.40
CA GLU A 159 -22.47 13.04 -3.19
C GLU A 159 -21.33 13.99 -2.80
N ASP A 160 -20.38 13.52 -1.97
CA ASP A 160 -19.24 14.33 -1.50
C ASP A 160 -18.02 13.45 -1.23
N CYS A 161 -16.87 14.10 -1.11
CA CYS A 161 -15.58 13.50 -0.81
C CYS A 161 -14.76 14.41 0.11
N LEU A 162 -13.95 13.82 0.96
CA LEU A 162 -12.96 14.52 1.78
C LEU A 162 -11.59 13.91 1.60
N THR A 163 -10.58 14.74 1.32
CA THR A 163 -9.19 14.30 1.18
C THR A 163 -8.41 14.39 2.49
N PHE A 164 -7.48 13.44 2.68
CA PHE A 164 -6.55 13.32 3.79
C PHE A 164 -5.11 13.25 3.29
N THR A 165 -4.15 13.54 4.15
CA THR A 165 -2.71 13.52 3.79
C THR A 165 -2.20 12.12 3.48
N THR A 166 -2.83 11.07 3.98
CA THR A 166 -2.57 9.66 3.64
C THR A 166 -3.86 8.85 3.66
N GLY A 167 -3.91 7.71 2.94
CA GLY A 167 -5.00 6.74 3.06
C GLY A 167 -5.11 6.14 4.47
N TYR A 168 -3.97 6.00 5.16
CA TYR A 168 -3.94 5.59 6.56
C TYR A 168 -4.78 6.53 7.45
N GLN A 169 -4.58 7.84 7.32
CA GLN A 169 -5.36 8.85 8.05
C GLN A 169 -6.82 8.90 7.64
N ALA A 170 -7.16 8.55 6.39
CA ALA A 170 -8.55 8.47 5.94
C ALA A 170 -9.32 7.39 6.71
N ASN A 171 -8.76 6.18 6.87
CA ASN A 171 -9.34 5.12 7.68
C ASN A 171 -9.46 5.52 9.16
N LEU A 172 -8.36 6.02 9.76
CA LEU A 172 -8.39 6.49 11.15
C LEU A 172 -9.46 7.54 11.36
N GLY A 173 -9.54 8.51 10.43
CA GLY A 173 -10.46 9.63 10.51
C GLY A 173 -11.92 9.21 10.37
N ALA A 174 -12.24 8.40 9.37
CA ALA A 174 -13.60 7.93 9.13
C ALA A 174 -14.12 7.07 10.31
N ILE A 175 -13.35 6.05 10.71
CA ILE A 175 -13.77 5.13 11.76
C ILE A 175 -13.90 5.85 13.10
N SER A 176 -12.89 6.61 13.53
CA SER A 176 -12.92 7.29 14.83
C SER A 176 -13.94 8.43 14.91
N ALA A 177 -14.31 9.05 13.80
CA ALA A 177 -15.34 10.09 13.79
C ALA A 177 -16.77 9.52 13.84
N LEU A 178 -16.99 8.33 13.25
CA LEU A 178 -18.32 7.73 13.10
C LEU A 178 -18.68 6.78 14.25
N VAL A 179 -17.70 6.02 14.76
CA VAL A 179 -17.93 4.94 15.72
C VAL A 179 -17.77 5.45 17.15
N ASN A 180 -18.87 5.69 17.82
CA ASN A 180 -18.92 6.14 19.21
C ASN A 180 -19.33 4.99 20.16
N ARG A 181 -19.46 5.27 21.48
CA ARG A 181 -19.81 4.27 22.52
C ARG A 181 -21.14 3.54 22.32
N ARG A 182 -22.01 4.04 21.43
CA ARG A 182 -23.30 3.42 21.09
C ARG A 182 -23.25 2.64 19.78
N ALA A 183 -22.10 2.54 19.18
CA ALA A 183 -21.86 1.83 17.94
C ALA A 183 -20.77 0.78 18.12
N ALA A 184 -20.75 -0.18 17.22
CA ALA A 184 -19.68 -1.15 17.07
C ALA A 184 -19.07 -1.04 15.69
N VAL A 185 -17.79 -1.40 15.58
CA VAL A 185 -17.13 -1.62 14.29
C VAL A 185 -16.84 -3.12 14.14
N VAL A 186 -17.19 -3.66 12.98
CA VAL A 186 -16.97 -5.09 12.66
C VAL A 186 -16.04 -5.16 11.45
N ILE A 187 -14.88 -5.76 11.64
CA ILE A 187 -13.79 -5.76 10.66
C ILE A 187 -13.38 -7.17 10.25
N ASP A 188 -12.87 -7.32 9.03
CA ASP A 188 -12.22 -8.56 8.59
C ASP A 188 -10.85 -8.73 9.27
N LYS A 189 -10.49 -9.98 9.60
CA LYS A 189 -9.17 -10.28 10.18
C LYS A 189 -8.01 -9.95 9.23
N GLY A 190 -8.26 -9.91 7.92
CA GLY A 190 -7.28 -9.59 6.88
C GLY A 190 -7.15 -8.10 6.58
N ASP A 191 -7.97 -7.24 7.18
CA ASP A 191 -7.98 -5.79 6.92
C ASP A 191 -6.64 -5.12 7.23
N HIS A 192 -6.42 -4.00 6.55
CA HIS A 192 -5.21 -3.20 6.69
C HIS A 192 -5.05 -2.62 8.11
N ALA A 193 -3.79 -2.50 8.57
CA ALA A 193 -3.45 -2.00 9.91
C ALA A 193 -4.10 -0.65 10.27
N SER A 194 -4.34 0.23 9.29
CA SER A 194 -5.01 1.51 9.53
C SER A 194 -6.47 1.36 9.98
N ILE A 195 -7.15 0.30 9.56
CA ILE A 195 -8.51 -0.01 10.02
C ILE A 195 -8.46 -0.44 11.48
N TYR A 196 -7.52 -1.31 11.86
CA TYR A 196 -7.28 -1.70 13.26
C TYR A 196 -6.98 -0.50 14.16
N ASP A 197 -6.11 0.40 13.69
CA ASP A 197 -5.76 1.61 14.45
C ASP A 197 -6.94 2.58 14.51
N GLY A 198 -7.75 2.68 13.45
CA GLY A 198 -9.01 3.42 13.46
C GLY A 198 -9.99 2.89 14.50
N CYS A 199 -10.12 1.57 14.62
CA CYS A 199 -10.91 0.94 15.67
C CYS A 199 -10.37 1.28 17.07
N SER A 200 -9.05 1.22 17.25
CA SER A 200 -8.40 1.52 18.55
C SER A 200 -8.55 2.98 18.97
N LEU A 201 -8.69 3.89 18.02
CA LEU A 201 -8.92 5.32 18.28
C LEU A 201 -10.42 5.67 18.44
N SER A 202 -11.32 4.78 18.07
CA SER A 202 -12.76 4.97 18.25
C SER A 202 -13.18 4.72 19.70
N ASP A 203 -14.32 5.31 20.09
CA ASP A 203 -14.93 5.01 21.40
C ASP A 203 -15.81 3.75 21.39
N GLY A 204 -16.02 3.13 20.22
CA GLY A 204 -16.88 1.96 20.03
C GLY A 204 -16.18 0.65 20.30
N GLU A 205 -16.97 -0.42 20.41
CA GLU A 205 -16.43 -1.76 20.56
C GLU A 205 -16.09 -2.36 19.18
N ALA A 206 -14.89 -2.97 19.06
CA ALA A 206 -14.43 -3.58 17.83
C ALA A 206 -14.56 -5.10 17.86
N PHE A 207 -15.15 -5.66 16.81
CA PHE A 207 -15.32 -7.09 16.59
C PHE A 207 -14.59 -7.50 15.30
N ARG A 208 -14.01 -8.71 15.30
CA ARG A 208 -13.28 -9.23 14.14
C ARG A 208 -13.91 -10.54 13.68
N PHE A 209 -14.29 -10.61 12.42
CA PHE A 209 -14.65 -11.89 11.82
C PHE A 209 -13.47 -12.55 11.09
N ARG A 210 -13.55 -13.86 10.88
CA ARG A 210 -12.54 -14.59 10.13
C ARG A 210 -12.55 -14.15 8.69
N HIS A 211 -11.35 -14.07 8.10
CA HIS A 211 -11.15 -13.57 6.75
C HIS A 211 -12.12 -14.20 5.74
N ASN A 212 -12.88 -13.32 5.07
CA ASN A 212 -13.91 -13.66 4.08
C ASN A 212 -15.00 -14.65 4.56
N ASP A 213 -15.15 -14.87 5.88
CA ASP A 213 -16.12 -15.79 6.46
C ASP A 213 -17.45 -15.08 6.75
N ILE A 214 -18.38 -15.22 5.82
CA ILE A 214 -19.69 -14.54 5.87
C ILE A 214 -20.59 -15.10 6.98
N GLU A 215 -20.50 -16.38 7.27
CA GLU A 215 -21.27 -16.98 8.36
C GLU A 215 -20.84 -16.40 9.71
N HIS A 216 -19.54 -16.24 9.92
CA HIS A 216 -19.03 -15.62 11.14
C HIS A 216 -19.38 -14.13 11.23
N LEU A 217 -19.34 -13.40 10.10
CA LEU A 217 -19.82 -12.01 10.03
C LEU A 217 -21.29 -11.91 10.44
N ASP A 218 -22.15 -12.75 9.87
CA ASP A 218 -23.60 -12.77 10.15
C ASP A 218 -23.89 -13.07 11.64
N GLN A 219 -23.17 -14.03 12.23
CA GLN A 219 -23.25 -14.34 13.66
C GLN A 219 -22.87 -13.13 14.55
N ILE A 220 -21.82 -12.41 14.21
CA ILE A 220 -21.40 -11.22 14.95
C ILE A 220 -22.47 -10.12 14.82
N LEU A 221 -22.92 -9.82 13.60
CA LEU A 221 -23.92 -8.81 13.34
C LEU A 221 -25.23 -9.11 14.06
N GLY A 222 -25.72 -10.37 14.01
CA GLY A 222 -26.94 -10.79 14.70
C GLY A 222 -26.89 -10.56 16.21
N ARG A 223 -25.72 -10.62 16.82
CA ARG A 223 -25.54 -10.32 18.25
C ARG A 223 -25.39 -8.82 18.50
N VAL A 224 -24.57 -8.13 17.71
CA VAL A 224 -24.19 -6.73 17.95
C VAL A 224 -25.34 -5.78 17.68
N THR A 225 -26.08 -5.97 16.58
CA THR A 225 -27.12 -5.04 16.13
C THR A 225 -28.40 -5.10 16.95
N THR A 226 -28.56 -6.05 17.88
CA THR A 226 -29.66 -6.06 18.85
C THR A 226 -29.56 -4.92 19.86
N GLU A 227 -28.37 -4.39 20.12
CA GLU A 227 -28.12 -3.40 21.16
C GLU A 227 -27.55 -2.08 20.66
N ARG A 228 -26.87 -2.09 19.51
CA ARG A 228 -26.14 -0.91 19.02
C ARG A 228 -26.07 -0.85 17.49
N ALA A 229 -25.80 0.33 16.95
CA ALA A 229 -25.50 0.50 15.53
C ALA A 229 -24.17 -0.20 15.18
N ALA A 230 -24.04 -0.67 13.95
CA ALA A 230 -22.80 -1.32 13.48
C ALA A 230 -22.30 -0.70 12.18
N LEU A 231 -20.98 -0.51 12.10
CA LEU A 231 -20.23 -0.22 10.88
C LEU A 231 -19.39 -1.45 10.55
N VAL A 232 -19.63 -2.06 9.39
CA VAL A 232 -18.75 -3.11 8.84
C VAL A 232 -17.70 -2.41 7.99
N VAL A 233 -16.43 -2.77 8.18
CA VAL A 233 -15.32 -2.26 7.39
C VAL A 233 -14.57 -3.44 6.81
N VAL A 234 -14.23 -3.38 5.50
CA VAL A 234 -13.47 -4.41 4.81
C VAL A 234 -12.54 -3.78 3.76
N ASP A 235 -11.36 -4.37 3.55
CA ASP A 235 -10.58 -4.10 2.35
C ASP A 235 -11.32 -4.65 1.12
N GLY A 236 -11.47 -3.86 0.07
CA GLY A 236 -12.08 -4.32 -1.17
C GLY A 236 -11.21 -5.32 -1.93
N VAL A 237 -9.91 -5.04 -1.96
CA VAL A 237 -8.85 -5.93 -2.43
C VAL A 237 -7.80 -6.06 -1.33
N TYR A 238 -7.55 -7.26 -0.86
CA TYR A 238 -6.59 -7.51 0.21
C TYR A 238 -5.15 -7.42 -0.28
N SER A 239 -4.37 -6.59 0.38
CA SER A 239 -3.06 -6.15 -0.08
C SER A 239 -2.00 -7.26 -0.18
N MET A 240 -2.13 -8.31 0.62
CA MET A 240 -1.16 -9.41 0.69
C MET A 240 -1.57 -10.58 -0.19
N GLY A 241 -2.85 -10.98 -0.17
CA GLY A 241 -3.39 -12.09 -0.94
C GLY A 241 -3.73 -11.75 -2.39
N GLY A 242 -4.09 -10.51 -2.65
CA GLY A 242 -4.62 -10.10 -3.96
C GLY A 242 -6.01 -10.65 -4.26
N ASP A 243 -6.68 -11.19 -3.25
CA ASP A 243 -8.07 -11.65 -3.29
C ASP A 243 -9.04 -10.48 -3.12
N ILE A 244 -10.27 -10.66 -3.56
CA ILE A 244 -11.33 -9.65 -3.53
C ILE A 244 -12.33 -10.03 -2.42
N ALA A 245 -12.76 -9.06 -1.61
CA ALA A 245 -13.81 -9.28 -0.63
C ALA A 245 -15.10 -9.79 -1.30
N PRO A 246 -15.80 -10.77 -0.73
CA PRO A 246 -17.10 -11.25 -1.22
C PRO A 246 -18.19 -10.22 -0.90
N LEU A 247 -18.10 -9.05 -1.55
CA LEU A 247 -18.92 -7.87 -1.26
C LEU A 247 -20.42 -8.10 -1.43
N PRO A 248 -20.92 -8.93 -2.38
CA PRO A 248 -22.34 -9.24 -2.48
C PRO A 248 -22.89 -9.89 -1.21
N GLU A 249 -22.17 -10.86 -0.66
CA GLU A 249 -22.57 -11.58 0.56
C GLU A 249 -22.42 -10.67 1.80
N ILE A 250 -21.37 -9.84 1.86
CA ILE A 250 -21.16 -8.87 2.94
C ILE A 250 -22.28 -7.83 2.96
N THR A 251 -22.62 -7.23 1.81
CA THR A 251 -23.72 -6.25 1.72
C THR A 251 -25.08 -6.86 2.05
N ALA A 252 -25.31 -8.12 1.65
CA ALA A 252 -26.53 -8.84 2.01
C ALA A 252 -26.62 -9.09 3.54
N ALA A 253 -25.49 -9.43 4.20
CA ALA A 253 -25.43 -9.57 5.65
C ALA A 253 -25.69 -8.22 6.34
N CYS A 254 -25.03 -7.15 5.90
CA CYS A 254 -25.27 -5.80 6.42
C CYS A 254 -26.73 -5.38 6.30
N GLY A 255 -27.35 -5.61 5.14
CA GLY A 255 -28.76 -5.29 4.90
C GLY A 255 -29.74 -6.05 5.83
N ARG A 256 -29.48 -7.35 6.11
CA ARG A 256 -30.30 -8.13 7.06
C ARG A 256 -30.29 -7.58 8.48
N HIS A 257 -29.17 -7.02 8.90
CA HIS A 257 -28.95 -6.55 10.26
C HIS A 257 -29.01 -5.02 10.41
N GLY A 258 -29.25 -4.27 9.32
CA GLY A 258 -29.30 -2.80 9.35
C GLY A 258 -27.93 -2.16 9.65
N ALA A 259 -26.83 -2.87 9.39
CA ALA A 259 -25.48 -2.36 9.52
C ALA A 259 -25.07 -1.49 8.32
N ARG A 260 -24.20 -0.51 8.54
CA ARG A 260 -23.57 0.29 7.48
C ARG A 260 -22.27 -0.35 7.03
N ILE A 261 -21.84 -0.05 5.80
CA ILE A 261 -20.64 -0.63 5.21
C ILE A 261 -19.68 0.45 4.69
N MET A 262 -18.42 0.30 5.04
CA MET A 262 -17.28 1.06 4.51
C MET A 262 -16.31 0.09 3.82
N VAL A 263 -15.93 0.39 2.59
CA VAL A 263 -14.97 -0.40 1.81
C VAL A 263 -13.69 0.40 1.64
N ASP A 264 -12.55 -0.16 2.05
CA ASP A 264 -11.23 0.36 1.71
C ASP A 264 -10.80 -0.16 0.35
N ASP A 265 -10.95 0.69 -0.66
CA ASP A 265 -10.60 0.42 -2.05
C ASP A 265 -9.18 0.89 -2.42
N ALA A 266 -8.27 1.01 -1.44
CA ALA A 266 -6.90 1.45 -1.67
C ALA A 266 -6.15 0.59 -2.72
N HIS A 267 -6.47 -0.69 -2.84
CA HIS A 267 -5.92 -1.61 -3.85
C HIS A 267 -6.90 -1.90 -5.00
N ALA A 268 -8.10 -1.32 -4.99
CA ALA A 268 -9.13 -1.56 -5.97
C ALA A 268 -9.30 -0.40 -6.98
N ILE A 269 -9.15 0.86 -6.52
CA ILE A 269 -9.22 2.05 -7.40
C ILE A 269 -8.13 1.98 -8.47
N GLY A 270 -8.56 2.10 -9.75
CA GLY A 270 -7.69 1.95 -10.92
C GLY A 270 -7.28 0.50 -11.20
N VAL A 271 -7.85 -0.49 -10.49
CA VAL A 271 -7.48 -1.91 -10.61
C VAL A 271 -8.67 -2.77 -11.03
N ILE A 272 -9.83 -2.64 -10.38
CA ILE A 272 -11.04 -3.41 -10.68
C ILE A 272 -12.26 -2.49 -10.81
N GLY A 273 -13.37 -3.05 -11.27
CA GLY A 273 -14.60 -2.32 -11.53
C GLY A 273 -14.60 -1.61 -12.88
N GLU A 274 -15.75 -1.12 -13.29
CA GLU A 274 -15.92 -0.40 -14.55
C GLU A 274 -15.06 0.89 -14.55
N GLY A 275 -14.17 1.01 -15.51
CA GLY A 275 -13.23 2.15 -15.57
C GLY A 275 -12.29 2.26 -14.35
N GLY A 276 -12.14 1.20 -13.55
CA GLY A 276 -11.29 1.22 -12.35
C GLY A 276 -11.95 1.88 -11.13
N ARG A 277 -13.30 1.91 -11.05
CA ARG A 277 -14.04 2.53 -9.94
C ARG A 277 -14.07 1.72 -8.63
N GLY A 278 -13.36 0.60 -8.57
CA GLY A 278 -13.19 -0.18 -7.34
C GLY A 278 -14.20 -1.29 -7.15
N THR A 279 -14.25 -1.82 -5.93
CA THR A 279 -14.94 -3.08 -5.59
C THR A 279 -16.45 -2.99 -5.69
N ALA A 280 -17.05 -1.88 -5.24
CA ALA A 280 -18.50 -1.68 -5.36
C ALA A 280 -18.95 -1.75 -6.82
N SER A 281 -18.25 -1.05 -7.72
CA SER A 281 -18.50 -1.05 -9.16
C SER A 281 -18.23 -2.41 -9.80
N HIS A 282 -17.21 -3.16 -9.30
CA HIS A 282 -16.90 -4.50 -9.79
C HIS A 282 -18.09 -5.47 -9.67
N PHE A 283 -18.87 -5.34 -8.61
CA PHE A 283 -20.04 -6.17 -8.35
C PHE A 283 -21.37 -5.48 -8.71
N GLY A 284 -21.37 -4.24 -9.21
CA GLY A 284 -22.60 -3.48 -9.45
C GLY A 284 -23.36 -3.10 -8.17
N LEU A 285 -22.65 -2.87 -7.08
CA LEU A 285 -23.18 -2.62 -5.74
C LEU A 285 -22.94 -1.17 -5.27
N ASP A 286 -22.80 -0.23 -6.21
CA ASP A 286 -22.48 1.17 -5.92
C ASP A 286 -23.49 1.80 -4.92
N ALA A 287 -24.79 1.44 -5.01
CA ALA A 287 -25.82 1.96 -4.14
C ALA A 287 -25.86 1.29 -2.73
N GLN A 288 -25.22 0.15 -2.56
CA GLN A 288 -25.25 -0.63 -1.32
C GLN A 288 -24.07 -0.34 -0.39
N VAL A 289 -23.00 0.25 -0.91
CA VAL A 289 -21.83 0.66 -0.12
C VAL A 289 -22.04 2.08 0.37
N ASP A 290 -21.96 2.33 1.67
CA ASP A 290 -22.19 3.65 2.25
C ASP A 290 -20.97 4.58 2.11
N LEU A 291 -19.77 4.04 2.36
CA LEU A 291 -18.51 4.80 2.30
C LEU A 291 -17.46 4.03 1.50
N ILE A 292 -16.73 4.76 0.67
CA ILE A 292 -15.53 4.28 -0.01
C ILE A 292 -14.32 5.07 0.51
N VAL A 293 -13.32 4.36 0.99
CA VAL A 293 -12.01 4.90 1.32
C VAL A 293 -11.03 4.52 0.22
N GLY A 294 -10.12 5.41 -0.10
CA GLY A 294 -9.07 5.12 -1.07
C GLY A 294 -7.76 5.86 -0.78
N THR A 295 -6.76 5.56 -1.57
CA THR A 295 -5.45 6.21 -1.46
C THR A 295 -4.95 6.70 -2.81
N PHE A 296 -4.19 7.79 -2.78
CA PHE A 296 -3.49 8.30 -3.97
C PHE A 296 -2.11 7.66 -4.14
N SER A 297 -1.63 6.90 -3.14
CA SER A 297 -0.24 6.40 -3.11
C SER A 297 0.01 5.15 -3.95
N LYS A 298 -0.97 4.73 -4.74
CA LYS A 298 -0.91 3.53 -5.60
C LYS A 298 -1.24 3.88 -7.05
N SER A 299 -2.40 3.47 -7.58
CA SER A 299 -2.83 3.75 -8.95
C SER A 299 -2.80 5.25 -9.32
N LEU A 300 -3.13 6.12 -8.37
CA LEU A 300 -3.20 7.57 -8.58
C LEU A 300 -1.86 8.31 -8.36
N ALA A 301 -0.74 7.59 -8.28
CA ALA A 301 0.63 8.07 -8.46
C ALA A 301 1.06 9.27 -7.60
N SER A 302 0.47 9.47 -6.42
CA SER A 302 0.72 10.61 -5.53
C SER A 302 0.86 10.15 -4.07
N ILE A 303 0.62 11.03 -3.13
CA ILE A 303 0.45 10.74 -1.71
C ILE A 303 -0.85 11.37 -1.23
N GLY A 304 -1.54 10.72 -0.29
CA GLY A 304 -2.81 11.14 0.26
C GLY A 304 -3.84 10.01 0.24
N GLY A 305 -5.04 10.33 0.65
CA GLY A 305 -6.19 9.44 0.62
C GLY A 305 -7.48 10.22 0.66
N PHE A 306 -8.60 9.51 0.62
CA PHE A 306 -9.92 10.13 0.63
C PHE A 306 -10.96 9.22 1.27
N VAL A 307 -12.06 9.83 1.68
CA VAL A 307 -13.33 9.16 2.03
C VAL A 307 -14.43 9.79 1.19
N ALA A 308 -15.23 8.97 0.52
CA ALA A 308 -16.36 9.42 -0.32
C ALA A 308 -17.65 8.73 0.09
N GLY A 309 -18.78 9.45 0.09
CA GLY A 309 -20.09 8.95 0.52
C GLY A 309 -21.20 10.00 0.45
N GLN A 310 -22.20 9.86 1.32
CA GLN A 310 -23.28 10.83 1.45
C GLN A 310 -22.78 12.16 2.01
N ALA A 311 -23.29 13.29 1.53
CA ALA A 311 -22.78 14.62 1.84
C ALA A 311 -22.81 14.95 3.35
N ASP A 312 -23.88 14.59 4.06
CA ASP A 312 -24.01 14.83 5.50
C ASP A 312 -23.01 13.99 6.33
N VAL A 313 -22.70 12.77 5.90
CA VAL A 313 -21.72 11.90 6.53
C VAL A 313 -20.29 12.43 6.29
N ILE A 314 -20.01 12.86 5.07
CA ILE A 314 -18.70 13.45 4.73
C ILE A 314 -18.48 14.76 5.47
N ASP A 315 -19.53 15.60 5.60
CA ASP A 315 -19.46 16.85 6.37
C ASP A 315 -19.21 16.58 7.86
N TRP A 316 -19.83 15.55 8.42
CA TRP A 316 -19.54 15.09 9.78
C TRP A 316 -18.06 14.70 9.92
N ILE A 317 -17.54 13.84 9.03
CA ILE A 317 -16.13 13.42 9.05
C ILE A 317 -15.21 14.65 8.91
N ARG A 318 -15.54 15.62 8.05
CA ARG A 318 -14.79 16.85 7.84
C ARG A 318 -14.59 17.65 9.13
N HIS A 319 -15.58 17.65 10.03
CA HIS A 319 -15.55 18.41 11.28
C HIS A 319 -15.09 17.64 12.51
N PHE A 320 -15.08 16.30 12.46
CA PHE A 320 -14.78 15.48 13.64
C PHE A 320 -13.61 14.50 13.46
N ALA A 321 -13.11 14.28 12.24
CA ALA A 321 -11.95 13.43 12.00
C ALA A 321 -10.65 14.10 12.45
N ARG A 322 -10.25 13.85 13.70
CA ARG A 322 -9.01 14.43 14.28
C ARG A 322 -7.76 14.26 13.41
N PRO A 323 -7.52 13.11 12.73
CA PRO A 323 -6.39 12.95 11.82
C PRO A 323 -6.38 13.95 10.66
N GLY A 324 -7.53 14.40 10.19
CA GLY A 324 -7.65 15.44 9.16
C GLY A 324 -7.53 16.86 9.74
N LEU A 325 -8.20 17.11 10.88
CA LEU A 325 -8.26 18.43 11.50
C LEU A 325 -6.89 18.93 12.02
N PHE A 326 -6.09 18.02 12.57
CA PHE A 326 -4.84 18.32 13.27
C PHE A 326 -3.58 17.92 12.48
N SER A 327 -3.73 17.64 11.19
CA SER A 327 -2.62 17.39 10.27
C SER A 327 -2.51 18.50 9.21
N ALA A 328 -1.30 18.76 8.75
CA ALA A 328 -1.10 19.60 7.57
C ALA A 328 -1.79 18.96 6.35
N SER A 329 -2.32 19.80 5.48
CA SER A 329 -2.95 19.40 4.22
C SER A 329 -1.92 18.82 3.24
N MET A 330 -2.40 18.12 2.24
CA MET A 330 -1.58 17.64 1.12
C MET A 330 -0.86 18.82 0.45
N ALA A 331 0.38 18.60 0.03
CA ALA A 331 1.10 19.60 -0.77
C ALA A 331 0.39 19.82 -2.12
N PRO A 332 0.37 21.08 -2.63
CA PRO A 332 -0.27 21.39 -3.91
C PRO A 332 0.15 20.48 -5.06
N SER A 333 1.43 20.14 -5.16
CA SER A 333 1.96 19.21 -6.16
C SER A 333 1.36 17.80 -6.05
N SER A 334 1.14 17.33 -4.82
CA SER A 334 0.53 16.01 -4.58
C SER A 334 -0.95 16.01 -4.94
N VAL A 335 -1.67 17.09 -4.62
CA VAL A 335 -3.09 17.24 -5.00
C VAL A 335 -3.24 17.22 -6.51
N VAL A 336 -2.45 18.07 -7.22
CA VAL A 336 -2.53 18.16 -8.69
C VAL A 336 -2.07 16.87 -9.36
N ALA A 337 -1.04 16.18 -8.82
CA ALA A 337 -0.64 14.88 -9.34
C ALA A 337 -1.76 13.85 -9.25
N ALA A 338 -2.46 13.77 -8.11
CA ALA A 338 -3.60 12.85 -7.92
C ALA A 338 -4.77 13.22 -8.86
N THR A 339 -5.10 14.51 -8.97
CA THR A 339 -6.14 15.00 -9.90
C THR A 339 -5.83 14.59 -11.33
N THR A 340 -4.62 14.90 -11.80
CA THR A 340 -4.21 14.59 -13.17
C THR A 340 -4.11 13.08 -13.42
N ALA A 341 -3.68 12.29 -12.43
CA ALA A 341 -3.65 10.83 -12.53
C ALA A 341 -5.07 10.25 -12.69
N LEU A 342 -6.04 10.79 -11.96
CA LEU A 342 -7.45 10.38 -12.09
C LEU A 342 -8.03 10.84 -13.44
N GLU A 343 -7.70 12.05 -13.90
CA GLU A 343 -8.08 12.51 -15.25
C GLU A 343 -7.49 11.58 -16.33
N VAL A 344 -6.23 11.14 -16.21
CA VAL A 344 -5.61 10.18 -17.12
C VAL A 344 -6.33 8.83 -17.09
N LEU A 345 -6.68 8.31 -15.91
CA LEU A 345 -7.44 7.06 -15.79
C LEU A 345 -8.80 7.15 -16.49
N ILE A 346 -9.48 8.29 -16.39
CA ILE A 346 -10.78 8.52 -17.06
C ILE A 346 -10.60 8.63 -18.58
N ASP A 347 -9.56 9.32 -19.04
CA ASP A 347 -9.27 9.56 -20.47
C ASP A 347 -8.72 8.31 -21.16
N GLU A 348 -8.00 7.42 -20.45
CA GLU A 348 -7.25 6.27 -20.96
C GLU A 348 -7.68 4.97 -20.25
N PRO A 349 -8.96 4.53 -20.39
CA PRO A 349 -9.49 3.35 -19.68
C PRO A 349 -8.77 2.04 -20.06
N GLU A 350 -8.11 2.00 -21.21
CA GLU A 350 -7.27 0.86 -21.64
C GLU A 350 -6.09 0.59 -20.71
N LEU A 351 -5.72 1.51 -19.81
CA LEU A 351 -4.72 1.27 -18.77
C LEU A 351 -5.16 0.14 -17.83
N VAL A 352 -6.45 0.11 -17.46
CA VAL A 352 -7.00 -0.94 -16.59
C VAL A 352 -7.01 -2.29 -17.33
N GLU A 353 -7.35 -2.29 -18.62
CA GLU A 353 -7.33 -3.52 -19.42
C GLU A 353 -5.91 -4.10 -19.56
N ARG A 354 -4.92 -3.23 -19.84
CA ARG A 354 -3.49 -3.63 -19.88
C ARG A 354 -3.01 -4.15 -18.53
N LEU A 355 -3.42 -3.52 -17.44
CA LEU A 355 -3.11 -3.98 -16.11
C LEU A 355 -3.64 -5.41 -15.87
N HIS A 356 -4.89 -5.68 -16.27
CA HIS A 356 -5.49 -7.01 -16.15
C HIS A 356 -4.79 -8.05 -17.05
N GLN A 357 -4.40 -7.68 -18.28
CA GLN A 357 -3.64 -8.57 -19.16
C GLN A 357 -2.28 -8.94 -18.54
N ASN A 358 -1.56 -7.94 -18.03
CA ASN A 358 -0.27 -8.12 -17.37
C ASN A 358 -0.41 -8.91 -16.06
N GLY A 359 -1.47 -8.64 -15.28
CA GLY A 359 -1.78 -9.38 -14.06
C GLY A 359 -2.04 -10.87 -14.32
N ARG A 360 -2.84 -11.18 -15.36
CA ARG A 360 -3.05 -12.58 -15.80
C ARG A 360 -1.75 -13.23 -16.25
N LEU A 361 -0.95 -12.56 -17.09
CA LEU A 361 0.32 -13.11 -17.56
C LEU A 361 1.27 -13.45 -16.41
N LEU A 362 1.37 -12.57 -15.41
CA LEU A 362 2.20 -12.81 -14.22
C LEU A 362 1.65 -13.96 -13.39
N ARG A 363 0.36 -13.94 -13.06
CA ARG A 363 -0.32 -14.94 -12.21
C ARG A 363 -0.28 -16.32 -12.84
N ASP A 364 -0.76 -16.42 -14.08
CA ASP A 364 -0.87 -17.70 -14.77
C ASP A 364 0.54 -18.29 -15.02
N GLY A 365 1.50 -17.43 -15.41
CA GLY A 365 2.89 -17.85 -15.60
C GLY A 365 3.56 -18.35 -14.32
N LEU A 366 3.32 -17.71 -13.16
CA LEU A 366 3.84 -18.19 -11.87
C LEU A 366 3.19 -19.50 -11.45
N ALA A 367 1.87 -19.64 -11.63
CA ALA A 367 1.15 -20.89 -11.34
C ALA A 367 1.63 -22.04 -12.25
N GLU A 368 1.80 -21.81 -13.56
CA GLU A 368 2.33 -22.79 -14.53
C GLU A 368 3.78 -23.17 -14.19
N ALA A 369 4.58 -22.25 -13.64
CA ALA A 369 5.94 -22.56 -13.17
C ALA A 369 5.96 -23.43 -11.91
N GLY A 370 4.81 -23.61 -11.23
CA GLY A 370 4.64 -24.47 -10.06
C GLY A 370 4.60 -23.73 -8.73
N PHE A 371 4.52 -22.38 -8.72
CA PHE A 371 4.39 -21.61 -7.48
C PHE A 371 2.97 -21.68 -6.91
N ASP A 372 2.88 -21.73 -5.57
CA ASP A 372 1.65 -21.45 -4.85
C ASP A 372 1.43 -19.92 -4.82
N ILE A 373 0.37 -19.46 -5.48
CA ILE A 373 -0.01 -18.05 -5.59
C ILE A 373 -1.24 -17.70 -4.74
N GLY A 374 -1.65 -18.61 -3.85
CA GLY A 374 -2.86 -18.43 -3.05
C GLY A 374 -4.12 -18.25 -3.91
N GLU A 375 -5.04 -17.42 -3.45
CA GLU A 375 -6.33 -17.15 -4.11
C GLU A 375 -6.32 -15.81 -4.88
N SER A 376 -5.17 -15.36 -5.37
CA SER A 376 -5.04 -14.09 -6.06
C SER A 376 -5.96 -13.99 -7.29
N GLN A 377 -6.72 -12.90 -7.34
CA GLN A 377 -7.65 -12.58 -8.44
C GLN A 377 -7.29 -11.28 -9.15
N THR A 378 -6.31 -10.55 -8.63
CA THR A 378 -5.93 -9.20 -9.08
C THR A 378 -4.49 -9.17 -9.61
N PRO A 379 -3.97 -8.03 -10.07
CA PRO A 379 -2.56 -7.87 -10.42
C PRO A 379 -1.57 -8.01 -9.25
N VAL A 380 -2.04 -8.11 -8.02
CA VAL A 380 -1.22 -8.47 -6.84
C VAL A 380 -1.13 -9.99 -6.77
N VAL A 381 0.07 -10.54 -6.92
CA VAL A 381 0.30 -11.99 -6.97
C VAL A 381 1.34 -12.37 -5.91
N PRO A 382 0.91 -12.94 -4.78
CA PRO A 382 1.83 -13.50 -3.80
C PRO A 382 2.45 -14.79 -4.32
N ILE A 383 3.66 -15.10 -3.86
CA ILE A 383 4.26 -16.41 -3.94
C ILE A 383 4.39 -16.91 -2.51
N VAL A 384 3.60 -17.93 -2.16
CA VAL A 384 3.59 -18.50 -0.81
C VAL A 384 4.80 -19.42 -0.67
N ILE A 385 5.72 -19.09 0.23
CA ILE A 385 6.94 -19.85 0.45
C ILE A 385 6.92 -20.55 1.81
N GLY A 386 6.29 -19.89 2.81
CA GLY A 386 6.18 -20.38 4.18
C GLY A 386 7.46 -20.14 4.98
N ASP A 387 8.52 -20.88 4.72
CA ASP A 387 9.80 -20.72 5.40
C ASP A 387 10.44 -19.36 5.08
N GLU A 388 10.56 -18.52 6.12
CA GLU A 388 11.05 -17.14 5.99
C GLU A 388 12.52 -17.05 5.61
N ARG A 389 13.36 -18.03 6.02
CA ARG A 389 14.78 -18.06 5.64
C ARG A 389 14.94 -18.38 4.16
N LYS A 390 14.20 -19.40 3.70
CA LYS A 390 14.14 -19.77 2.29
C LYS A 390 13.64 -18.59 1.45
N MET A 391 12.58 -17.92 1.90
CA MET A 391 12.01 -16.75 1.23
C MET A 391 13.01 -15.60 1.14
N VAL A 392 13.75 -15.27 2.20
CA VAL A 392 14.75 -14.18 2.18
C VAL A 392 15.93 -14.56 1.30
N GLY A 393 16.37 -15.83 1.29
CA GLY A 393 17.39 -16.32 0.37
C GLY A 393 16.98 -16.16 -1.09
N PHE A 394 15.77 -16.63 -1.42
CA PHE A 394 15.17 -16.51 -2.75
C PHE A 394 15.03 -15.03 -3.19
N TRP A 395 14.52 -14.16 -2.31
CA TRP A 395 14.45 -12.72 -2.55
C TRP A 395 15.81 -12.09 -2.87
N LYS A 396 16.85 -12.45 -2.11
CA LYS A 396 18.19 -11.90 -2.29
C LYS A 396 18.76 -12.24 -3.66
N GLU A 397 18.58 -13.49 -4.08
CA GLU A 397 19.05 -13.95 -5.39
C GLU A 397 18.26 -13.28 -6.52
N LEU A 398 16.93 -13.20 -6.41
CA LEU A 398 16.10 -12.49 -7.39
C LEU A 398 16.55 -11.04 -7.58
N LEU A 399 16.85 -10.34 -6.47
CA LEU A 399 17.36 -8.98 -6.56
C LEU A 399 18.74 -8.92 -7.22
N ALA A 400 19.62 -9.88 -6.93
CA ALA A 400 20.94 -9.97 -7.54
C ALA A 400 20.88 -10.19 -9.07
N GLU A 401 19.88 -10.97 -9.51
CA GLU A 401 19.60 -11.28 -10.91
C GLU A 401 18.71 -10.22 -11.61
N GLY A 402 18.35 -9.13 -10.91
CA GLY A 402 17.68 -7.98 -11.51
C GLY A 402 16.14 -8.02 -11.44
N VAL A 403 15.54 -8.70 -10.48
CA VAL A 403 14.11 -8.63 -10.17
C VAL A 403 13.90 -8.17 -8.74
N TYR A 404 13.17 -7.07 -8.55
CA TYR A 404 12.76 -6.59 -7.23
C TYR A 404 11.32 -7.00 -6.94
N ALA A 405 11.12 -7.75 -5.86
CA ALA A 405 9.82 -8.08 -5.28
C ALA A 405 9.86 -7.83 -3.76
N ASN A 406 8.71 -7.78 -3.09
CA ASN A 406 8.65 -7.51 -1.67
C ASN A 406 8.67 -8.82 -0.86
N ALA A 407 9.69 -8.97 -0.01
CA ALA A 407 9.68 -10.00 1.02
C ALA A 407 8.72 -9.60 2.14
N VAL A 408 7.71 -10.41 2.42
CA VAL A 408 6.70 -10.15 3.45
C VAL A 408 6.74 -11.26 4.49
N ILE A 409 6.94 -10.85 5.73
CA ILE A 409 7.04 -11.73 6.89
C ILE A 409 6.10 -11.23 8.01
N PHE A 410 6.02 -11.97 9.09
CA PHE A 410 5.32 -11.51 10.29
C PHE A 410 5.78 -10.07 10.69
N PRO A 411 4.89 -9.15 11.11
CA PRO A 411 3.47 -9.34 11.41
C PRO A 411 2.51 -9.14 10.22
N ALA A 412 3.00 -8.81 9.03
CA ALA A 412 2.12 -8.59 7.87
C ALA A 412 1.47 -9.87 7.35
N VAL A 413 2.05 -11.02 7.64
CA VAL A 413 1.49 -12.37 7.44
C VAL A 413 1.71 -13.21 8.69
N PRO A 414 0.96 -14.29 8.92
CA PRO A 414 1.18 -15.20 10.04
C PRO A 414 2.62 -15.76 10.08
N ARG A 415 3.12 -16.14 11.26
CA ARG A 415 4.42 -16.81 11.40
C ARG A 415 4.48 -18.09 10.58
N GLY A 416 5.56 -18.31 9.86
CA GLY A 416 5.72 -19.44 8.97
C GLY A 416 4.89 -19.37 7.68
N ALA A 417 4.28 -18.22 7.39
CA ALA A 417 3.53 -17.95 6.16
C ALA A 417 4.22 -16.88 5.30
N GLY A 418 5.55 -16.85 5.29
CA GLY A 418 6.32 -15.89 4.51
C GLY A 418 5.95 -15.92 3.03
N ILE A 419 5.72 -14.75 2.44
CA ILE A 419 5.39 -14.60 1.03
C ILE A 419 6.37 -13.66 0.32
N LEU A 420 6.65 -13.95 -0.93
CA LEU A 420 7.24 -12.97 -1.83
C LEU A 420 6.09 -12.31 -2.61
N ARG A 421 5.79 -11.07 -2.28
CA ARG A 421 4.68 -10.34 -2.91
C ARG A 421 5.14 -9.67 -4.18
N THR A 422 4.51 -10.03 -5.28
CA THR A 422 4.70 -9.40 -6.59
C THR A 422 3.46 -8.64 -7.03
N SER A 423 3.62 -7.71 -7.95
CA SER A 423 2.51 -7.03 -8.62
C SER A 423 2.88 -6.60 -10.03
N ALA A 424 1.92 -6.73 -10.95
CA ALA A 424 2.05 -6.20 -12.30
C ALA A 424 1.68 -4.71 -12.34
N MET A 425 2.24 -4.00 -13.32
CA MET A 425 1.83 -2.64 -13.72
C MET A 425 1.30 -2.65 -15.15
N ALA A 426 0.40 -1.74 -15.48
CA ALA A 426 -0.11 -1.54 -16.85
C ALA A 426 1.01 -1.24 -17.86
N THR A 427 2.11 -0.67 -17.38
CA THR A 427 3.28 -0.27 -18.18
C THR A 427 4.34 -1.35 -18.32
N HIS A 428 4.23 -2.50 -17.64
CA HIS A 428 5.10 -3.64 -17.93
C HIS A 428 4.88 -4.15 -19.34
N THR A 429 5.97 -4.55 -20.02
CA THR A 429 5.82 -5.26 -21.28
C THR A 429 5.64 -6.77 -21.05
N PRO A 430 4.97 -7.48 -21.97
CA PRO A 430 4.84 -8.94 -21.88
C PRO A 430 6.21 -9.65 -21.81
N GLU A 431 7.24 -9.11 -22.47
CA GLU A 431 8.60 -9.65 -22.50
C GLU A 431 9.25 -9.55 -21.11
N GLN A 432 9.09 -8.38 -20.43
CA GLN A 432 9.59 -8.20 -19.07
C GLN A 432 8.96 -9.21 -18.10
N LEU A 433 7.64 -9.40 -18.17
CA LEU A 433 6.93 -10.33 -17.28
C LEU A 433 7.29 -11.79 -17.57
N LYS A 434 7.35 -12.20 -18.84
CA LYS A 434 7.77 -13.55 -19.24
C LYS A 434 9.20 -13.85 -18.78
N TRP A 435 10.11 -12.90 -18.94
CA TRP A 435 11.48 -13.03 -18.47
C TRP A 435 11.53 -13.19 -16.94
N ALA A 436 10.82 -12.37 -16.21
CA ALA A 436 10.78 -12.46 -14.75
C ALA A 436 10.21 -13.79 -14.26
N VAL A 437 9.10 -14.26 -14.86
CA VAL A 437 8.50 -15.58 -14.54
C VAL A 437 9.49 -16.72 -14.81
N ALA A 438 10.19 -16.70 -15.95
CA ALA A 438 11.17 -17.71 -16.29
C ALA A 438 12.34 -17.73 -15.28
N LEU A 439 12.88 -16.57 -14.92
CA LEU A 439 13.92 -16.42 -13.91
C LEU A 439 13.45 -16.90 -12.53
N MET A 440 12.25 -16.48 -12.12
CA MET A 440 11.66 -16.92 -10.84
C MET A 440 11.49 -18.45 -10.81
N GLY A 441 11.03 -19.06 -11.91
CA GLY A 441 10.90 -20.52 -12.02
C GLY A 441 12.24 -21.25 -11.91
N GLU A 442 13.30 -20.74 -12.55
CA GLU A 442 14.65 -21.29 -12.43
C GLU A 442 15.17 -21.22 -10.99
N LEU A 443 15.09 -20.04 -10.39
CA LEU A 443 15.56 -19.82 -9.02
C LEU A 443 14.66 -20.56 -8.00
N GLY A 444 13.34 -20.62 -8.25
CA GLY A 444 12.41 -21.35 -7.40
C GLY A 444 12.76 -22.83 -7.25
N ARG A 445 13.16 -23.49 -8.35
CA ARG A 445 13.67 -24.86 -8.33
C ARG A 445 15.00 -24.97 -7.59
N ARG A 446 15.93 -24.05 -7.85
CA ARG A 446 17.25 -24.01 -7.18
C ARG A 446 17.13 -23.90 -5.66
N TYR A 447 16.17 -23.10 -5.19
CA TYR A 447 15.92 -22.89 -3.76
C TYR A 447 14.91 -23.86 -3.15
N GLY A 448 14.42 -24.84 -3.93
CA GLY A 448 13.43 -25.80 -3.46
C GLY A 448 12.10 -25.16 -3.03
N VAL A 449 11.75 -24.03 -3.64
CA VAL A 449 10.43 -23.38 -3.47
C VAL A 449 9.38 -24.11 -4.29
N ILE A 450 9.79 -24.58 -5.47
CA ILE A 450 8.99 -25.41 -6.38
C ILE A 450 9.78 -26.65 -6.79
N ALA A 451 9.10 -27.67 -7.31
CA ALA A 451 9.69 -28.93 -7.75
C ALA A 451 10.52 -28.80 -9.05
#